data_2f880528b6c804e0f84f91a38ac8b83f
#
_entry.id   2f880528b6c804e0f84f91a38ac8b83f
#
_cell.length_a   1.000
_cell.length_b   1.000
_cell.length_c   1.000
_cell.angle_alpha   90.00
_cell.angle_beta   90.00
_cell.angle_gamma   90.00
#
_symmetry.space_group_name_H-M   'P 1'
#
loop_
_entity.id
_entity.type
_entity.pdbx_description
1 polymer ?
#
loop_
_entity_poly.entity_id
_entity_poly.type
_entity_poly.pdbx_seq_one_letter_code
_entity_poly.pdbx_strand_id
1 'polypeptide(L)'
;AYEISECLVGAEMCIRDRPMIEIGGMPILWHIMKEYAYYGHTEFIICAGYKQEYIKEWFANYFLHNSDVTFDYRNGKNEMIIHQTNMDLWKVTVINTGYNTMTGGRIKRIQRYVGNEPFLMTYGDGVCDVEIDKLIEYHKSHGKFATLTAVKMAQDKGVLYIEGGSVKSFREKNMADGAPINAGYMVLEPRIFDYLTDDTCVFEKVALTKLAEEGQLMSYIHTGFWQCMDNIREKNMLDKLLQTGKAPWKRWECQTPLVL
;
A
#
# COMPACT_ATOMS: atom_id res chain seq x y z
N ALA A 1 -24.87 7.83 11.84
CA ALA A 1 -24.40 9.19 11.69
C ALA A 1 -23.19 9.37 12.62
N TYR A 2 -22.00 9.10 12.14
CA TYR A 2 -20.77 9.49 12.84
C TYR A 2 -20.34 10.84 12.30
N GLU A 3 -20.27 11.78 13.20
CA GLU A 3 -20.10 13.19 12.93
C GLU A 3 -18.79 13.52 12.23
N ILE A 4 -18.92 14.35 11.22
CA ILE A 4 -17.86 14.96 10.43
C ILE A 4 -16.98 15.90 11.30
N SER A 5 -17.37 16.18 12.56
CA SER A 5 -16.71 17.14 13.44
C SER A 5 -15.40 16.66 14.07
N GLU A 6 -15.13 15.36 14.17
CA GLU A 6 -13.84 14.87 14.69
C GLU A 6 -12.72 14.85 13.65
N CYS A 7 -13.05 15.11 12.40
CA CYS A 7 -12.07 15.19 11.30
C CYS A 7 -11.34 16.55 11.22
N LEU A 8 -11.72 17.55 12.04
CA LEU A 8 -11.22 18.93 11.93
C LEU A 8 -10.02 19.26 12.83
N VAL A 9 -9.64 18.41 13.76
CA VAL A 9 -8.47 18.62 14.67
C VAL A 9 -7.29 17.72 14.33
N GLY A 10 -7.21 17.29 13.12
CA GLY A 10 -6.14 16.49 12.53
C GLY A 10 -6.49 16.22 11.09
N ALA A 11 -6.90 17.25 10.38
CA ALA A 11 -7.58 17.21 9.08
C ALA A 11 -6.83 16.42 7.98
N GLU A 12 -5.61 15.98 8.21
CA GLU A 12 -4.79 15.27 7.23
C GLU A 12 -4.88 13.74 7.32
N MET A 13 -5.42 13.18 8.41
CA MET A 13 -5.37 11.74 8.66
C MET A 13 -6.75 11.09 8.84
N CYS A 14 -7.71 11.45 7.99
CA CYS A 14 -8.95 10.66 7.94
C CYS A 14 -8.64 9.27 7.35
N ILE A 15 -8.97 8.20 8.09
CA ILE A 15 -8.73 6.78 7.74
C ILE A 15 -9.08 6.44 6.28
N ARG A 16 -9.97 7.21 5.66
CA ARG A 16 -10.49 6.96 4.31
C ARG A 16 -9.70 7.63 3.18
N ASP A 17 -8.75 8.54 3.50
CA ASP A 17 -7.95 9.28 2.52
C ASP A 17 -6.47 8.89 2.55
N ARG A 18 -6.09 7.92 3.37
CA ARG A 18 -4.70 7.51 3.62
C ARG A 18 -3.84 7.34 2.37
N PRO A 19 -4.29 6.68 1.28
CA PRO A 19 -3.47 6.51 0.10
C PRO A 19 -2.99 7.82 -0.55
N MET A 20 -3.75 8.92 -0.34
CA MET A 20 -3.45 10.23 -0.90
C MET A 20 -2.78 11.19 0.07
N ILE A 21 -2.48 10.75 1.29
CA ILE A 21 -1.72 11.55 2.24
C ILE A 21 -0.26 11.62 1.77
N GLU A 22 0.25 12.83 1.72
CA GLU A 22 1.61 13.08 1.23
C GLU A 22 2.66 12.80 2.29
N ILE A 23 3.70 12.09 1.86
CA ILE A 23 4.99 11.95 2.54
C ILE A 23 6.08 12.42 1.59
N GLY A 24 6.90 13.37 2.03
CA GLY A 24 7.91 13.99 1.17
C GLY A 24 7.34 14.70 -0.06
N GLY A 25 6.12 15.23 0.01
CA GLY A 25 5.45 15.96 -1.08
C GLY A 25 4.78 15.07 -2.13
N MET A 26 4.73 13.74 -1.93
CA MET A 26 4.05 12.81 -2.83
C MET A 26 3.12 11.88 -2.04
N PRO A 27 1.94 11.50 -2.58
CA PRO A 27 1.05 10.55 -1.91
C PRO A 27 1.75 9.25 -1.54
N ILE A 28 1.42 8.64 -0.38
CA ILE A 28 2.01 7.35 0.00
C ILE A 28 1.74 6.27 -1.06
N LEU A 29 0.59 6.32 -1.74
CA LEU A 29 0.26 5.47 -2.88
C LEU A 29 1.31 5.57 -4.00
N TRP A 30 1.80 6.78 -4.31
CA TRP A 30 2.86 6.98 -5.30
C TRP A 30 4.15 6.28 -4.88
N HIS A 31 4.54 6.36 -3.60
CA HIS A 31 5.74 5.67 -3.10
C HIS A 31 5.62 4.14 -3.24
N ILE A 32 4.46 3.58 -2.93
CA ILE A 32 4.16 2.16 -3.12
C ILE A 32 4.28 1.76 -4.60
N MET A 33 3.69 2.56 -5.49
CA MET A 33 3.76 2.30 -6.94
C MET A 33 5.19 2.41 -7.46
N LYS A 34 6.00 3.36 -6.97
CA LYS A 34 7.44 3.48 -7.32
C LYS A 34 8.23 2.25 -6.88
N GLU A 35 7.93 1.69 -5.71
CA GLU A 35 8.57 0.46 -5.24
C GLU A 35 8.28 -0.71 -6.18
N TYR A 36 7.01 -0.95 -6.52
CA TYR A 36 6.66 -2.00 -7.48
C TYR A 36 7.26 -1.75 -8.87
N ALA A 37 7.25 -0.50 -9.34
CA ALA A 37 7.82 -0.13 -10.64
C ALA A 37 9.34 -0.34 -10.69
N TYR A 38 10.06 -0.18 -9.58
CA TYR A 38 11.48 -0.49 -9.48
C TYR A 38 11.78 -1.96 -9.84
N TYR A 39 10.84 -2.88 -9.56
CA TYR A 39 10.91 -4.30 -9.93
C TYR A 39 10.22 -4.62 -11.27
N GLY A 40 9.88 -3.60 -12.07
CA GLY A 40 9.29 -3.76 -13.40
C GLY A 40 7.76 -3.90 -13.44
N HIS A 41 7.08 -3.83 -12.29
CA HIS A 41 5.61 -3.88 -12.23
C HIS A 41 5.03 -2.48 -12.41
N THR A 42 4.56 -2.17 -13.61
CA THR A 42 4.11 -0.82 -14.01
C THR A 42 2.62 -0.74 -14.34
N GLU A 43 1.87 -1.83 -14.25
CA GLU A 43 0.42 -1.85 -14.41
C GLU A 43 -0.26 -1.95 -13.04
N PHE A 44 -1.12 -0.97 -12.73
CA PHE A 44 -1.75 -0.85 -11.43
C PHE A 44 -3.27 -0.82 -11.55
N ILE A 45 -3.95 -1.56 -10.67
CA ILE A 45 -5.40 -1.50 -10.49
C ILE A 45 -5.67 -0.99 -9.07
N ILE A 46 -6.26 0.20 -8.97
CA ILE A 46 -6.56 0.85 -7.71
C ILE A 46 -8.04 0.64 -7.37
N CYS A 47 -8.30 -0.07 -6.27
CA CYS A 47 -9.63 -0.29 -5.72
C CYS A 47 -10.09 0.94 -4.93
N ALA A 48 -10.68 1.91 -5.60
CA ALA A 48 -11.11 3.15 -4.99
C ALA A 48 -12.56 3.07 -4.47
N GLY A 49 -12.83 3.79 -3.39
CA GLY A 49 -14.16 3.85 -2.76
C GLY A 49 -14.53 5.29 -2.39
N TYR A 50 -14.56 5.58 -1.08
CA TYR A 50 -14.78 6.93 -0.58
C TYR A 50 -13.72 7.88 -1.11
N LYS A 51 -14.14 9.08 -1.52
CA LYS A 51 -13.26 10.12 -2.08
C LYS A 51 -12.40 9.64 -3.27
N GLN A 52 -12.91 8.71 -4.06
CA GLN A 52 -12.21 8.20 -5.25
C GLN A 52 -11.88 9.30 -6.28
N GLU A 53 -12.63 10.39 -6.26
CA GLU A 53 -12.42 11.57 -7.10
C GLU A 53 -11.03 12.16 -6.89
N TYR A 54 -10.52 12.25 -5.65
CA TYR A 54 -9.18 12.76 -5.36
C TYR A 54 -8.07 11.90 -6.01
N ILE A 55 -8.23 10.57 -5.97
CA ILE A 55 -7.28 9.67 -6.65
C ILE A 55 -7.33 9.89 -8.17
N LYS A 56 -8.55 9.99 -8.74
CA LYS A 56 -8.72 10.19 -10.18
C LYS A 56 -8.20 11.56 -10.64
N GLU A 57 -8.47 12.62 -9.89
CA GLU A 57 -7.99 13.96 -10.17
C GLU A 57 -6.46 14.03 -10.10
N TRP A 58 -5.87 13.38 -9.11
CA TRP A 58 -4.41 13.31 -8.99
C TRP A 58 -3.77 12.66 -10.22
N PHE A 59 -4.28 11.48 -10.65
CA PHE A 59 -3.76 10.82 -11.85
C PHE A 59 -4.11 11.57 -13.15
N ALA A 60 -5.28 12.20 -13.24
CA ALA A 60 -5.65 13.01 -14.38
C ALA A 60 -4.71 14.21 -14.60
N ASN A 61 -4.16 14.75 -13.51
CA ASN A 61 -3.25 15.89 -13.54
C ASN A 61 -1.76 15.47 -13.38
N TYR A 62 -1.48 14.19 -13.24
CA TYR A 62 -0.13 13.68 -12.94
C TYR A 62 0.91 14.14 -13.97
N PHE A 63 0.56 14.13 -15.24
CA PHE A 63 1.44 14.60 -16.32
C PHE A 63 1.76 16.08 -16.21
N LEU A 64 0.78 16.93 -15.85
CA LEU A 64 0.99 18.37 -15.67
C LEU A 64 1.96 18.67 -14.52
N HIS A 65 1.82 17.94 -13.41
CA HIS A 65 2.67 18.13 -12.25
C HIS A 65 4.11 17.67 -12.47
N ASN A 66 4.35 16.81 -13.44
CA ASN A 66 5.66 16.25 -13.76
C ASN A 66 6.24 16.75 -15.08
N SER A 67 5.67 17.82 -15.64
CA SER A 67 6.08 18.39 -16.93
C SER A 67 6.33 19.89 -16.83
N ASP A 68 7.30 20.37 -17.60
CA ASP A 68 7.44 21.82 -17.86
C ASP A 68 6.38 22.23 -18.89
N VAL A 69 5.48 23.14 -18.52
CA VAL A 69 4.31 23.50 -19.32
C VAL A 69 4.21 25.01 -19.48
N THR A 70 3.99 25.47 -20.70
CA THR A 70 3.58 26.83 -20.99
C THR A 70 2.08 26.88 -21.28
N PHE A 71 1.37 27.71 -20.53
CA PHE A 71 -0.02 28.06 -20.82
C PHE A 71 -0.05 29.41 -21.51
N ASP A 72 -0.48 29.44 -22.77
CA ASP A 72 -0.62 30.70 -23.54
C ASP A 72 -2.09 31.09 -23.66
N TYR A 73 -2.46 32.15 -22.96
CA TYR A 73 -3.81 32.71 -22.94
C TYR A 73 -3.95 33.96 -23.87
N ARG A 74 -2.89 34.32 -24.58
CA ARG A 74 -2.92 35.46 -25.51
C ARG A 74 -3.85 35.17 -26.69
N ASN A 75 -4.43 36.21 -27.22
CA ASN A 75 -5.32 36.14 -28.41
C ASN A 75 -6.56 35.24 -28.23
N GLY A 76 -7.01 34.99 -27.00
CA GLY A 76 -8.21 34.20 -26.72
C GLY A 76 -8.09 32.71 -27.06
N LYS A 77 -6.88 32.24 -27.36
CA LYS A 77 -6.58 30.80 -27.51
C LYS A 77 -6.01 30.28 -26.20
N ASN A 78 -6.57 29.18 -25.69
CA ASN A 78 -6.02 28.45 -24.53
C ASN A 78 -5.12 27.37 -25.11
N GLU A 79 -3.85 27.70 -25.33
CA GLU A 79 -2.85 26.74 -25.82
C GLU A 79 -2.01 26.23 -24.65
N MET A 80 -1.79 24.92 -24.61
CA MET A 80 -0.91 24.27 -23.65
C MET A 80 0.24 23.60 -24.42
N ILE A 81 1.47 23.99 -24.08
CA ILE A 81 2.69 23.47 -24.69
C ILE A 81 3.48 22.73 -23.62
N ILE A 82 3.66 21.43 -23.80
CA ILE A 82 4.48 20.59 -22.92
C ILE A 82 5.90 20.59 -23.48
N HIS A 83 6.89 20.96 -22.67
CA HIS A 83 8.30 21.05 -23.08
C HIS A 83 9.07 19.80 -22.70
N GLN A 84 9.06 19.43 -21.42
CA GLN A 84 9.74 18.26 -20.88
C GLN A 84 8.84 17.55 -19.90
N THR A 85 8.91 16.24 -19.86
CA THR A 85 8.18 15.41 -18.90
C THR A 85 9.11 14.39 -18.26
N ASN A 86 8.99 14.25 -16.94
CA ASN A 86 9.69 13.24 -16.13
C ASN A 86 8.67 12.21 -15.58
N MET A 87 7.69 11.86 -16.38
CA MET A 87 6.62 10.95 -15.97
C MET A 87 7.11 9.51 -15.81
N ASP A 88 6.57 8.87 -14.80
CA ASP A 88 6.63 7.41 -14.70
C ASP A 88 5.75 6.76 -15.79
N LEU A 89 6.27 5.73 -16.43
CA LEU A 89 5.59 5.02 -17.52
C LEU A 89 4.63 3.96 -16.94
N TRP A 90 3.58 4.41 -16.27
CA TRP A 90 2.59 3.54 -15.65
C TRP A 90 1.30 3.43 -16.45
N LYS A 91 0.67 2.27 -16.36
CA LYS A 91 -0.73 2.08 -16.73
C LYS A 91 -1.55 1.95 -15.46
N VAL A 92 -2.40 2.93 -15.18
CA VAL A 92 -3.19 3.00 -13.95
C VAL A 92 -4.67 2.90 -14.27
N THR A 93 -5.34 1.95 -13.63
CA THR A 93 -6.80 1.76 -13.73
C THR A 93 -7.42 2.00 -12.35
N VAL A 94 -8.19 3.08 -12.20
CA VAL A 94 -8.89 3.40 -10.95
C VAL A 94 -10.33 2.91 -11.04
N ILE A 95 -10.68 1.91 -10.23
CA ILE A 95 -11.99 1.26 -10.24
C ILE A 95 -12.82 1.75 -9.05
N ASN A 96 -14.02 2.23 -9.33
CA ASN A 96 -15.01 2.46 -8.28
C ASN A 96 -15.51 1.12 -7.74
N THR A 97 -14.98 0.72 -6.59
CA THR A 97 -15.35 -0.53 -5.92
C THR A 97 -16.46 -0.36 -4.87
N GLY A 98 -17.08 0.82 -4.81
CA GLY A 98 -18.18 1.12 -3.91
C GLY A 98 -17.75 1.75 -2.58
N TYR A 99 -18.66 2.53 -2.01
CA TYR A 99 -18.40 3.30 -0.79
C TYR A 99 -18.25 2.40 0.45
N ASN A 100 -19.18 1.46 0.63
CA ASN A 100 -19.27 0.59 1.83
C ASN A 100 -18.71 -0.82 1.58
N THR A 101 -18.10 -1.07 0.45
CA THR A 101 -17.55 -2.39 0.11
C THR A 101 -16.33 -2.70 0.97
N MET A 102 -16.30 -3.87 1.59
CA MET A 102 -15.20 -4.36 2.41
C MET A 102 -14.03 -4.85 1.53
N THR A 103 -12.87 -5.15 2.15
CA THR A 103 -11.62 -5.47 1.46
C THR A 103 -11.76 -6.62 0.45
N GLY A 104 -12.39 -7.73 0.82
CA GLY A 104 -12.64 -8.86 -0.09
C GLY A 104 -13.60 -8.53 -1.22
N GLY A 105 -14.67 -7.77 -0.92
CA GLY A 105 -15.60 -7.31 -1.94
C GLY A 105 -14.94 -6.41 -2.98
N ARG A 106 -14.00 -5.53 -2.58
CA ARG A 106 -13.23 -4.70 -3.52
C ARG A 106 -12.38 -5.56 -4.46
N ILE A 107 -11.68 -6.55 -3.91
CA ILE A 107 -10.89 -7.50 -4.70
C ILE A 107 -11.82 -8.27 -5.66
N LYS A 108 -12.97 -8.74 -5.20
CA LYS A 108 -13.95 -9.44 -6.07
C LYS A 108 -14.37 -8.60 -7.28
N ARG A 109 -14.62 -7.32 -7.09
CA ARG A 109 -15.09 -6.39 -8.15
C ARG A 109 -14.06 -6.15 -9.25
N ILE A 110 -12.77 -6.35 -8.97
CA ILE A 110 -11.70 -6.16 -9.97
C ILE A 110 -11.35 -7.46 -10.71
N GLN A 111 -11.98 -8.58 -10.43
CA GLN A 111 -11.67 -9.89 -11.04
C GLN A 111 -11.52 -9.81 -12.57
N ARG A 112 -12.41 -9.11 -13.26
CA ARG A 112 -12.38 -8.96 -14.73
C ARG A 112 -11.18 -8.18 -15.27
N TYR A 113 -10.44 -7.47 -14.42
CA TYR A 113 -9.27 -6.67 -14.80
C TYR A 113 -7.96 -7.37 -14.49
N VAL A 114 -7.97 -8.38 -13.60
CA VAL A 114 -6.77 -9.09 -13.14
C VAL A 114 -6.33 -10.17 -14.14
N GLY A 115 -7.28 -10.74 -14.90
CA GLY A 115 -6.96 -11.85 -15.82
C GLY A 115 -6.77 -13.18 -15.11
N ASN A 116 -5.95 -14.07 -15.71
CA ASN A 116 -5.74 -15.45 -15.26
C ASN A 116 -4.31 -15.72 -14.74
N GLU A 117 -3.51 -14.67 -14.58
CA GLU A 117 -2.14 -14.78 -14.08
C GLU A 117 -2.07 -14.40 -12.60
N PRO A 118 -1.08 -14.91 -11.84
CA PRO A 118 -0.80 -14.46 -10.50
C PRO A 118 -0.60 -12.95 -10.44
N PHE A 119 -1.08 -12.31 -9.40
CA PHE A 119 -0.99 -10.86 -9.24
C PHE A 119 -0.48 -10.46 -7.87
N LEU A 120 0.12 -9.29 -7.83
CA LEU A 120 0.59 -8.65 -6.60
C LEU A 120 -0.54 -7.82 -6.00
N MET A 121 -0.70 -7.88 -4.69
CA MET A 121 -1.69 -7.10 -3.95
C MET A 121 -1.03 -6.45 -2.75
N THR A 122 -1.38 -5.18 -2.50
CA THR A 122 -0.97 -4.47 -1.29
C THR A 122 -2.08 -3.54 -0.79
N TYR A 123 -1.96 -3.12 0.47
CA TYR A 123 -2.76 -2.02 1.00
C TYR A 123 -2.15 -0.68 0.58
N GLY A 124 -2.97 0.38 0.55
CA GLY A 124 -2.57 1.68 0.03
C GLY A 124 -1.98 2.63 1.07
N ASP A 125 -1.57 2.14 2.24
CA ASP A 125 -1.18 2.95 3.40
C ASP A 125 0.11 2.49 4.09
N GLY A 126 0.85 1.55 3.51
CA GLY A 126 2.09 1.04 4.06
C GLY A 126 3.23 0.96 3.05
N VAL A 127 4.42 1.40 3.45
CA VAL A 127 5.65 1.27 2.67
C VAL A 127 6.57 0.22 3.28
N CYS A 128 7.31 -0.48 2.42
CA CYS A 128 8.16 -1.62 2.78
C CYS A 128 9.41 -1.61 1.90
N ASP A 129 10.48 -2.24 2.35
CA ASP A 129 11.65 -2.50 1.51
C ASP A 129 11.77 -3.98 1.14
N VAL A 130 10.64 -4.68 1.04
CA VAL A 130 10.61 -6.09 0.63
C VAL A 130 11.14 -6.25 -0.81
N GLU A 131 11.94 -7.27 -1.03
CA GLU A 131 12.40 -7.61 -2.37
C GLU A 131 11.29 -8.37 -3.12
N ILE A 132 10.54 -7.65 -3.97
CA ILE A 132 9.35 -8.17 -4.68
C ILE A 132 9.71 -9.40 -5.53
N ASP A 133 10.87 -9.40 -6.20
CA ASP A 133 11.31 -10.56 -7.00
C ASP A 133 11.48 -11.81 -6.13
N LYS A 134 12.08 -11.69 -4.94
CA LYS A 134 12.23 -12.80 -4.01
C LYS A 134 10.89 -13.27 -3.43
N LEU A 135 9.97 -12.35 -3.18
CA LEU A 135 8.61 -12.68 -2.76
C LEU A 135 7.89 -13.52 -3.84
N ILE A 136 8.03 -13.13 -5.11
CA ILE A 136 7.47 -13.85 -6.27
C ILE A 136 8.13 -15.21 -6.44
N GLU A 137 9.46 -15.29 -6.35
CA GLU A 137 10.19 -16.55 -6.42
C GLU A 137 9.77 -17.53 -5.32
N TYR A 138 9.64 -17.03 -4.09
CA TYR A 138 9.14 -17.82 -2.97
C TYR A 138 7.73 -18.33 -3.24
N HIS A 139 6.82 -17.47 -3.73
CA HIS A 139 5.46 -17.85 -4.09
C HIS A 139 5.45 -18.99 -5.13
N LYS A 140 6.22 -18.85 -6.20
CA LYS A 140 6.34 -19.88 -7.24
C LYS A 140 6.90 -21.20 -6.71
N SER A 141 7.78 -21.17 -5.71
CA SER A 141 8.47 -22.36 -5.21
C SER A 141 7.54 -23.34 -4.47
N HIS A 142 6.45 -22.87 -3.86
CA HIS A 142 5.57 -23.72 -3.08
C HIS A 142 4.24 -24.08 -3.76
N GLY A 143 3.85 -23.39 -4.85
CA GLY A 143 2.66 -23.69 -5.64
C GLY A 143 1.32 -23.56 -4.88
N LYS A 144 1.26 -22.74 -3.82
CA LYS A 144 0.05 -22.45 -3.06
C LYS A 144 -0.67 -21.22 -3.61
N PHE A 145 -1.91 -20.97 -3.17
CA PHE A 145 -2.77 -19.93 -3.76
C PHE A 145 -2.44 -18.52 -3.29
N ALA A 146 -1.83 -18.38 -2.12
CA ALA A 146 -1.48 -17.08 -1.59
C ALA A 146 -0.17 -17.10 -0.81
N THR A 147 0.60 -16.02 -0.96
CA THR A 147 1.75 -15.70 -0.10
C THR A 147 1.55 -14.32 0.47
N LEU A 148 1.62 -14.17 1.78
CA LEU A 148 1.67 -12.87 2.44
C LEU A 148 3.07 -12.60 3.00
N THR A 149 3.46 -11.34 3.00
CA THR A 149 4.66 -10.89 3.71
C THR A 149 4.37 -10.70 5.18
N ALA A 150 5.13 -11.35 6.04
CA ALA A 150 5.04 -11.23 7.49
C ALA A 150 6.23 -10.44 8.03
N VAL A 151 5.95 -9.48 8.91
CA VAL A 151 6.96 -8.69 9.62
C VAL A 151 6.78 -8.86 11.11
N LYS A 152 7.89 -8.78 11.86
CA LYS A 152 7.82 -8.70 13.31
C LYS A 152 7.77 -7.24 13.72
N MET A 153 6.67 -6.82 14.33
CA MET A 153 6.60 -5.51 14.97
C MET A 153 7.07 -5.61 16.43
N ALA A 154 7.87 -4.63 16.84
CA ALA A 154 8.09 -4.42 18.28
C ALA A 154 6.75 -4.08 18.92
N GLN A 155 6.43 -4.74 20.04
CA GLN A 155 5.27 -4.33 20.84
C GLN A 155 5.53 -2.93 21.40
N ASP A 156 4.58 -2.02 21.26
CA ASP A 156 4.68 -0.65 21.79
C ASP A 156 4.56 -0.56 23.31
N LYS A 157 4.25 -1.67 23.98
CA LYS A 157 4.00 -1.72 25.42
C LYS A 157 4.87 -2.79 26.07
N GLY A 158 5.32 -2.51 27.29
CA GLY A 158 6.06 -3.48 28.12
C GLY A 158 5.22 -4.74 28.39
N VAL A 159 5.88 -5.88 28.45
CA VAL A 159 5.26 -7.17 28.75
C VAL A 159 5.20 -7.38 30.27
N LEU A 160 4.02 -7.71 30.78
CA LEU A 160 3.78 -8.02 32.18
C LEU A 160 3.58 -9.53 32.35
N TYR A 161 4.27 -10.14 33.32
CA TYR A 161 3.88 -11.43 33.80
C TYR A 161 3.14 -11.27 35.13
N ILE A 162 1.88 -11.71 35.18
CA ILE A 162 0.96 -11.50 36.30
C ILE A 162 0.57 -12.87 36.86
N GLU A 163 0.69 -13.04 38.18
CA GLU A 163 0.25 -14.22 38.90
C GLU A 163 -0.49 -13.81 40.16
N GLY A 164 -1.73 -14.29 40.34
CA GLY A 164 -2.59 -13.96 41.48
C GLY A 164 -2.83 -12.45 41.69
N GLY A 165 -2.87 -11.64 40.61
CA GLY A 165 -3.02 -10.19 40.68
C GLY A 165 -1.70 -9.45 40.99
N SER A 166 -0.62 -10.13 41.24
CA SER A 166 0.72 -9.55 41.47
C SER A 166 1.55 -9.56 40.18
N VAL A 167 2.14 -8.41 39.82
CA VAL A 167 3.12 -8.34 38.73
C VAL A 167 4.43 -8.98 39.17
N LYS A 168 4.73 -10.14 38.64
CA LYS A 168 5.95 -10.90 38.97
C LYS A 168 7.16 -10.46 38.17
N SER A 169 6.94 -10.00 36.91
CA SER A 169 7.98 -9.36 36.15
C SER A 169 7.37 -8.29 35.22
N PHE A 170 8.14 -7.24 35.03
CA PHE A 170 7.92 -6.23 33.99
C PHE A 170 9.15 -6.21 33.10
N ARG A 171 8.94 -6.34 31.82
CA ARG A 171 10.02 -6.26 30.85
C ARG A 171 9.67 -5.19 29.83
N GLU A 172 10.60 -4.26 29.61
CA GLU A 172 10.48 -3.29 28.53
C GLU A 172 10.43 -4.03 27.19
N LYS A 173 9.77 -3.43 26.22
CA LYS A 173 9.55 -3.97 24.88
C LYS A 173 10.83 -4.46 24.21
N ASN A 174 10.74 -5.62 23.54
CA ASN A 174 11.79 -6.17 22.71
C ASN A 174 11.19 -6.61 21.36
N MET A 175 11.90 -6.38 20.26
CA MET A 175 11.47 -6.82 18.91
C MET A 175 11.22 -8.35 18.85
N ALA A 176 11.90 -9.13 19.70
CA ALA A 176 11.70 -10.59 19.79
C ALA A 176 10.32 -11.00 20.34
N ASP A 177 9.61 -10.10 21.02
CA ASP A 177 8.32 -10.38 21.67
C ASP A 177 7.12 -10.18 20.73
N GLY A 178 7.33 -9.58 19.56
CA GLY A 178 6.28 -9.34 18.58
C GLY A 178 5.88 -10.61 17.83
N ALA A 179 4.59 -10.94 17.83
CA ALA A 179 4.07 -11.93 16.89
C ALA A 179 4.23 -11.40 15.45
N PRO A 180 4.50 -12.28 14.47
CA PRO A 180 4.46 -11.89 13.08
C PRO A 180 3.08 -11.34 12.70
N ILE A 181 3.05 -10.22 12.00
CA ILE A 181 1.82 -9.61 11.48
C ILE A 181 1.86 -9.55 9.95
N ASN A 182 0.70 -9.46 9.33
CA ASN A 182 0.55 -9.27 7.90
C ASN A 182 1.00 -7.85 7.51
N ALA A 183 2.04 -7.76 6.69
CA ALA A 183 2.58 -6.49 6.19
C ALA A 183 1.81 -5.93 4.97
N GLY A 184 0.84 -6.68 4.45
CA GLY A 184 0.01 -6.24 3.33
C GLY A 184 0.58 -6.47 1.94
N TYR A 185 1.83 -6.86 1.78
CA TYR A 185 2.44 -7.21 0.49
C TYR A 185 2.23 -8.68 0.19
N MET A 186 1.51 -8.99 -0.88
CA MET A 186 1.05 -10.35 -1.17
C MET A 186 1.22 -10.72 -2.63
N VAL A 187 1.38 -12.02 -2.89
CA VAL A 187 1.23 -12.64 -4.20
C VAL A 187 0.03 -13.57 -4.15
N LEU A 188 -0.90 -13.42 -5.06
CA LEU A 188 -2.17 -14.13 -5.09
C LEU A 188 -2.37 -14.81 -6.43
N GLU A 189 -2.81 -16.08 -6.39
CA GLU A 189 -3.29 -16.80 -7.56
C GLU A 189 -4.71 -16.37 -7.92
N PRO A 190 -5.13 -16.41 -9.19
CA PRO A 190 -6.50 -16.06 -9.58
C PRO A 190 -7.58 -16.88 -8.86
N ARG A 191 -7.27 -18.06 -8.36
CA ARG A 191 -8.16 -18.89 -7.54
C ARG A 191 -8.62 -18.22 -6.26
N ILE A 192 -7.96 -17.12 -5.82
CA ILE A 192 -8.42 -16.33 -4.68
C ILE A 192 -9.85 -15.82 -4.86
N PHE A 193 -10.29 -15.57 -6.10
CA PHE A 193 -11.63 -15.08 -6.41
C PHE A 193 -12.74 -16.08 -6.04
N ASP A 194 -12.44 -17.38 -5.91
CA ASP A 194 -13.38 -18.42 -5.48
C ASP A 194 -13.66 -18.33 -3.98
N TYR A 195 -12.79 -17.68 -3.21
CA TYR A 195 -12.90 -17.45 -1.76
C TYR A 195 -13.59 -16.13 -1.41
N LEU A 196 -13.89 -15.30 -2.39
CA LEU A 196 -14.51 -14.00 -2.21
C LEU A 196 -16.00 -14.08 -2.51
N THR A 197 -16.84 -13.64 -1.59
CA THR A 197 -18.30 -13.74 -1.70
C THR A 197 -18.92 -12.49 -2.32
N ASP A 198 -19.16 -11.47 -1.53
CA ASP A 198 -19.88 -10.25 -1.88
C ASP A 198 -19.24 -8.99 -1.29
N ASP A 199 -19.94 -7.88 -1.33
CA ASP A 199 -19.44 -6.59 -0.84
C ASP A 199 -19.16 -6.54 0.66
N THR A 200 -19.74 -7.45 1.44
CA THR A 200 -19.53 -7.55 2.91
C THR A 200 -18.32 -8.41 3.26
N CYS A 201 -17.72 -9.07 2.27
CA CYS A 201 -16.56 -9.93 2.45
C CYS A 201 -15.35 -9.14 2.96
N VAL A 202 -14.89 -9.46 4.17
CA VAL A 202 -13.63 -8.99 4.72
C VAL A 202 -12.54 -10.00 4.33
N PHE A 203 -11.61 -9.59 3.47
CA PHE A 203 -10.58 -10.45 2.88
C PHE A 203 -9.82 -11.26 3.92
N GLU A 204 -9.38 -10.58 4.98
CA GLU A 204 -8.57 -11.13 6.07
C GLU A 204 -9.35 -12.20 6.87
N LYS A 205 -10.65 -11.95 7.09
CA LYS A 205 -11.49 -12.83 7.92
C LYS A 205 -12.08 -14.01 7.15
N VAL A 206 -12.29 -13.85 5.86
CA VAL A 206 -12.96 -14.88 5.03
C VAL A 206 -11.92 -15.62 4.20
N ALA A 207 -11.30 -14.95 3.24
CA ALA A 207 -10.43 -15.63 2.29
C ALA A 207 -9.11 -16.09 2.92
N LEU A 208 -8.39 -15.20 3.64
CA LEU A 208 -7.10 -15.59 4.25
C LEU A 208 -7.28 -16.66 5.33
N THR A 209 -8.35 -16.59 6.14
CA THR A 209 -8.62 -17.61 7.15
C THR A 209 -8.87 -18.98 6.49
N LYS A 210 -9.75 -19.03 5.48
CA LYS A 210 -10.05 -20.27 4.78
C LYS A 210 -8.83 -20.86 4.05
N LEU A 211 -8.04 -20.02 3.41
CA LEU A 211 -6.77 -20.43 2.78
C LEU A 211 -5.78 -21.00 3.80
N ALA A 212 -5.71 -20.43 5.01
CA ALA A 212 -4.87 -20.95 6.08
C ALA A 212 -5.34 -22.33 6.55
N GLU A 213 -6.66 -22.52 6.76
CA GLU A 213 -7.27 -23.80 7.13
C GLU A 213 -7.02 -24.89 6.08
N GLU A 214 -7.04 -24.52 4.80
CA GLU A 214 -6.81 -25.44 3.66
C GLU A 214 -5.31 -25.63 3.34
N GLY A 215 -4.40 -24.99 4.08
CA GLY A 215 -2.94 -25.05 3.84
C GLY A 215 -2.53 -24.42 2.52
N GLN A 216 -3.30 -23.43 2.03
CA GLN A 216 -3.06 -22.71 0.78
C GLN A 216 -2.49 -21.30 0.98
N LEU A 217 -2.24 -20.88 2.23
CA LEU A 217 -1.61 -19.62 2.60
C LEU A 217 -0.21 -19.85 3.11
N MET A 218 0.77 -19.17 2.51
CA MET A 218 2.18 -19.21 2.92
C MET A 218 2.62 -17.83 3.41
N SER A 219 3.64 -17.83 4.24
CA SER A 219 4.22 -16.61 4.84
C SER A 219 5.66 -16.43 4.39
N TYR A 220 5.95 -15.29 3.75
CA TYR A 220 7.30 -14.82 3.47
C TYR A 220 7.76 -13.92 4.62
N ILE A 221 8.79 -14.34 5.36
CA ILE A 221 9.29 -13.55 6.50
C ILE A 221 10.20 -12.44 6.00
N HIS A 222 9.79 -11.21 6.27
CA HIS A 222 10.57 -10.02 5.96
C HIS A 222 11.16 -9.43 7.24
N THR A 223 12.46 -9.16 7.24
CA THR A 223 13.21 -8.64 8.39
C THR A 223 13.70 -7.21 8.20
N GLY A 224 13.41 -6.61 7.03
CA GLY A 224 13.77 -5.24 6.69
C GLY A 224 12.76 -4.22 7.22
N PHE A 225 12.68 -3.09 6.54
CA PHE A 225 11.80 -1.99 6.91
C PHE A 225 10.36 -2.24 6.45
N TRP A 226 9.42 -1.98 7.32
CA TRP A 226 8.00 -1.87 7.02
C TRP A 226 7.35 -0.87 7.96
N GLN A 227 6.47 -0.01 7.42
CA GLN A 227 5.69 0.92 8.21
C GLN A 227 4.37 1.24 7.52
N CYS A 228 3.26 1.03 8.20
CA CYS A 228 1.98 1.61 7.82
C CYS A 228 1.84 3.04 8.36
N MET A 229 0.96 3.82 7.74
CA MET A 229 0.67 5.20 8.11
C MET A 229 -0.76 5.30 8.64
N ASP A 230 -0.95 4.98 9.92
CA ASP A 230 -2.25 4.98 10.58
C ASP A 230 -2.55 6.31 11.30
N ASN A 231 -1.53 7.09 11.58
CA ASN A 231 -1.63 8.32 12.35
C ASN A 231 -0.55 9.34 11.98
N ILE A 232 -0.71 10.59 12.47
CA ILE A 232 0.21 11.71 12.18
C ILE A 232 1.64 11.46 12.66
N ARG A 233 1.83 10.70 13.73
CA ARG A 233 3.17 10.37 14.24
C ARG A 233 3.93 9.51 13.23
N GLU A 234 3.27 8.54 12.63
CA GLU A 234 3.85 7.66 11.61
C GLU A 234 4.12 8.43 10.32
N LYS A 235 3.18 9.30 9.89
CA LYS A 235 3.42 10.24 8.78
C LYS A 235 4.70 11.05 9.01
N ASN A 236 4.82 11.73 10.17
CA ASN A 236 5.98 12.56 10.48
C ASN A 236 7.28 11.75 10.53
N MET A 237 7.22 10.50 10.97
CA MET A 237 8.37 9.60 10.96
C MET A 237 8.78 9.27 9.51
N LEU A 238 7.85 8.94 8.63
CA LEU A 238 8.12 8.67 7.21
C LEU A 238 8.68 9.91 6.50
N ASP A 239 8.10 11.09 6.74
CA ASP A 239 8.62 12.37 6.25
C ASP A 239 10.07 12.61 6.67
N LYS A 240 10.38 12.37 7.94
CA LYS A 240 11.74 12.52 8.47
C LYS A 240 12.72 11.57 7.80
N LEU A 241 12.33 10.33 7.52
CA LEU A 241 13.17 9.37 6.80
C LEU A 241 13.47 9.87 5.38
N LEU A 242 12.48 10.43 4.68
CA LEU A 242 12.66 11.01 3.35
C LEU A 242 13.58 12.24 3.39
N GLN A 243 13.33 13.19 4.31
CA GLN A 243 14.15 14.42 4.46
C GLN A 243 15.61 14.12 4.79
N THR A 244 15.89 13.05 5.53
CA THR A 244 17.25 12.66 5.92
C THR A 244 17.92 11.72 4.91
N GLY A 245 17.27 11.37 3.80
CA GLY A 245 17.79 10.43 2.81
C GLY A 245 17.91 8.99 3.33
N LYS A 246 17.18 8.63 4.39
CA LYS A 246 17.24 7.32 5.05
C LYS A 246 15.97 6.50 4.87
N ALA A 247 15.19 6.77 3.83
CA ALA A 247 13.96 6.04 3.50
C ALA A 247 14.29 4.69 2.82
N PRO A 248 14.18 3.54 3.52
CA PRO A 248 14.68 2.27 2.98
C PRO A 248 13.90 1.77 1.76
N TRP A 249 12.63 2.15 1.67
CA TRP A 249 11.76 1.78 0.53
C TRP A 249 12.06 2.58 -0.75
N LYS A 250 12.83 3.69 -0.68
CA LYS A 250 13.12 4.59 -1.80
C LYS A 250 14.31 4.10 -2.63
N ARG A 251 14.22 2.90 -3.18
CA ARG A 251 15.33 2.25 -3.92
C ARG A 251 15.55 2.79 -5.32
N TRP A 252 14.53 3.38 -5.94
CA TRP A 252 14.57 3.87 -7.32
C TRP A 252 15.50 5.07 -7.57
N GLU A 253 15.96 5.75 -6.54
CA GLU A 253 16.96 6.82 -6.66
C GLU A 253 18.41 6.32 -6.66
N CYS A 254 18.64 5.06 -6.27
CA CYS A 254 19.98 4.47 -6.27
C CYS A 254 20.42 3.96 -7.67
N GLN A 255 19.58 4.05 -8.68
CA GLN A 255 19.97 3.74 -10.06
C GLN A 255 20.49 5.01 -10.72
N THR A 256 21.80 5.06 -10.97
CA THR A 256 22.37 5.99 -11.96
C THR A 256 21.59 5.78 -13.27
N PRO A 257 21.09 6.83 -13.95
CA PRO A 257 20.42 6.66 -15.21
C PRO A 257 21.35 5.86 -16.16
N LEU A 258 20.86 4.73 -16.66
CA LEU A 258 21.50 4.11 -17.82
C LEU A 258 21.41 5.13 -18.93
N VAL A 259 22.54 5.80 -19.22
CA VAL A 259 22.70 6.64 -20.40
C VAL A 259 22.57 5.69 -21.58
N LEU A 260 21.40 5.73 -22.24
CA LEU A 260 21.18 5.11 -23.54
C LEU A 260 21.77 5.98 -24.63
#